data_928db0a431223915e18c0607246e60db
#
_entry.id   928db0a431223915e18c0607246e60db
#
_cell.length_a   1.000
_cell.length_b   1.000
_cell.length_c   1.000
_cell.angle_alpha   90.00
_cell.angle_beta   90.00
_cell.angle_gamma   90.00
#
_symmetry.space_group_name_H-M   'P 1'
#
loop_
_entity.id
_entity.type
_entity.pdbx_description
1 polymer ?
#
loop_
_entity_poly.entity_id
_entity_poly.type
_entity_poly.pdbx_seq_one_letter_code
_entity_poly.pdbx_strand_id
1 'polypeptide(L)'
;MKIRSVLLSLLLSLPALFTAAHAASSILVWPIFQVIKNSDRGSELWLQNEGGNAVTLQVRIFKWQQRHSASVYSDQKDVLASPPFVTIQPGGRQLIRLIRLRPTAAQQEDAYRIVIDEIPGVMAPQMQNHNAGLVMRMRYVLPLFLYGQGIQPVGENGPVTDIRKNLSWQIISSGGKPVLAITNHGTRHARLS
;
A
#
# COMPACT_ATOMS: atom_id res chain seq x y z
N MET A 1 53.61 17.05 -27.84
CA MET A 1 53.54 16.37 -26.52
C MET A 1 52.52 17.03 -25.54
N LYS A 2 52.28 18.32 -25.57
CA LYS A 2 51.38 19.03 -24.57
C LYS A 2 49.88 18.73 -24.73
N ILE A 3 49.39 18.45 -25.93
CA ILE A 3 47.95 18.21 -26.18
C ILE A 3 47.48 16.84 -25.64
N ARG A 4 48.34 15.81 -25.71
CA ARG A 4 48.02 14.47 -25.18
C ARG A 4 47.93 14.45 -23.66
N SER A 5 48.69 15.27 -22.95
CA SER A 5 48.66 15.38 -21.49
C SER A 5 47.39 16.11 -20.99
N VAL A 6 46.93 17.09 -21.75
CA VAL A 6 45.66 17.83 -21.41
C VAL A 6 44.43 16.97 -21.63
N LEU A 7 44.41 16.16 -22.69
CA LEU A 7 43.33 15.20 -22.96
C LEU A 7 43.28 14.08 -21.91
N LEU A 8 44.44 13.61 -21.43
CA LEU A 8 44.50 12.59 -20.37
C LEU A 8 44.04 13.10 -19.03
N SER A 9 44.35 14.37 -18.67
CA SER A 9 43.88 14.97 -17.42
C SER A 9 42.38 15.31 -17.45
N LEU A 10 41.79 15.62 -18.63
CA LEU A 10 40.36 15.86 -18.79
C LEU A 10 39.56 14.55 -18.66
N LEU A 11 40.12 13.41 -19.12
CA LEU A 11 39.47 12.10 -19.00
C LEU A 11 39.46 11.56 -17.55
N LEU A 12 40.44 11.97 -16.72
CA LEU A 12 40.55 11.53 -15.33
C LEU A 12 39.65 12.33 -14.36
N SER A 13 39.14 13.51 -14.80
CA SER A 13 38.25 14.34 -13.97
C SER A 13 36.75 14.02 -14.14
N LEU A 14 36.39 13.19 -15.12
CA LEU A 14 35.00 12.84 -15.43
C LEU A 14 34.27 11.95 -14.36
N PRO A 15 34.93 11.06 -13.59
CA PRO A 15 34.24 10.26 -12.60
C PRO A 15 33.84 10.99 -11.32
N ALA A 16 34.30 12.22 -11.09
CA ALA A 16 33.99 12.97 -9.86
C ALA A 16 32.58 13.61 -9.83
N LEU A 17 31.79 13.49 -10.90
CA LEU A 17 30.45 14.10 -11.00
C LEU A 17 29.30 13.11 -10.71
N PHE A 18 29.57 11.87 -10.31
CA PHE A 18 28.52 10.99 -9.80
C PHE A 18 28.13 11.41 -8.39
N THR A 19 27.26 12.41 -8.29
CA THR A 19 26.55 12.67 -7.03
C THR A 19 25.66 11.46 -6.77
N ALA A 20 25.91 10.73 -5.68
CA ALA A 20 25.02 9.68 -5.23
C ALA A 20 23.63 10.30 -5.00
N ALA A 21 22.67 9.97 -5.87
CA ALA A 21 21.28 10.30 -5.63
C ALA A 21 20.86 9.52 -4.37
N HIS A 22 20.72 10.20 -3.26
CA HIS A 22 20.12 9.61 -2.06
C HIS A 22 18.66 9.32 -2.38
N ALA A 23 18.34 8.05 -2.57
CA ALA A 23 16.97 7.60 -2.77
C ALA A 23 16.14 7.98 -1.53
N ALA A 24 14.93 8.49 -1.78
CA ALA A 24 13.91 8.65 -0.76
C ALA A 24 13.70 7.31 -0.04
N SER A 25 13.10 7.33 1.16
CA SER A 25 12.78 6.12 1.92
C SER A 25 12.05 5.11 1.02
N SER A 26 12.58 3.90 0.93
CA SER A 26 12.00 2.81 0.14
C SER A 26 11.53 1.73 1.10
N ILE A 27 10.21 1.57 1.22
CA ILE A 27 9.61 0.51 2.04
C ILE A 27 9.01 -0.54 1.13
N LEU A 28 9.51 -1.75 1.23
CA LEU A 28 8.92 -2.92 0.61
C LEU A 28 7.82 -3.45 1.52
N VAL A 29 6.64 -3.69 0.95
CA VAL A 29 5.44 -4.17 1.67
C VAL A 29 4.94 -5.44 1.00
N TRP A 30 4.76 -6.52 1.78
CA TRP A 30 4.20 -7.77 1.25
C TRP A 30 3.48 -8.61 2.31
N PRO A 31 2.54 -9.47 1.89
CA PRO A 31 1.88 -9.44 0.59
C PRO A 31 1.02 -8.17 0.44
N ILE A 32 0.92 -7.66 -0.80
CA ILE A 32 0.15 -6.43 -1.09
C ILE A 32 -1.36 -6.62 -1.08
N PHE A 33 -1.83 -7.86 -1.08
CA PHE A 33 -3.23 -8.25 -1.04
C PHE A 33 -3.46 -9.10 0.21
N GLN A 34 -4.24 -8.59 1.15
CA GLN A 34 -4.43 -9.22 2.45
C GLN A 34 -5.81 -9.85 2.55
N VAL A 35 -5.82 -11.08 3.07
CA VAL A 35 -7.03 -11.87 3.27
C VAL A 35 -6.99 -12.50 4.65
N ILE A 36 -8.13 -12.47 5.36
CA ILE A 36 -8.36 -13.26 6.57
C ILE A 36 -9.59 -14.14 6.33
N LYS A 37 -9.37 -15.45 6.15
CA LYS A 37 -10.45 -16.44 5.94
C LYS A 37 -11.26 -16.62 7.22
N ASN A 38 -12.46 -17.20 7.10
CA ASN A 38 -13.30 -17.47 8.28
C ASN A 38 -12.61 -18.35 9.34
N SER A 39 -11.76 -19.29 8.90
CA SER A 39 -10.96 -20.16 9.78
C SER A 39 -9.84 -19.42 10.53
N ASP A 40 -9.40 -18.27 10.01
CA ASP A 40 -8.17 -17.61 10.41
C ASP A 40 -8.47 -16.50 11.44
N ARG A 41 -7.62 -16.37 12.43
CA ARG A 41 -7.69 -15.32 13.44
C ARG A 41 -6.97 -14.04 13.00
N GLY A 42 -6.20 -14.10 11.91
CA GLY A 42 -5.44 -12.97 11.41
C GLY A 42 -4.59 -13.32 10.19
N SER A 43 -3.83 -12.36 9.73
CA SER A 43 -2.84 -12.52 8.66
C SER A 43 -1.56 -11.75 8.99
N GLU A 44 -0.52 -11.95 8.19
CA GLU A 44 0.80 -11.36 8.35
C GLU A 44 1.06 -10.34 7.25
N LEU A 45 1.54 -9.17 7.66
CA LEU A 45 2.00 -8.11 6.77
C LEU A 45 3.44 -7.79 7.11
N TRP A 46 4.32 -7.93 6.15
CA TRP A 46 5.74 -7.65 6.30
C TRP A 46 6.10 -6.29 5.72
N LEU A 47 6.89 -5.56 6.47
CA LEU A 47 7.48 -4.28 6.06
C LEU A 47 9.00 -4.41 6.11
N GLN A 48 9.68 -3.99 5.06
CA GLN A 48 11.15 -3.94 5.01
C GLN A 48 11.61 -2.56 4.59
N ASN A 49 12.57 -2.02 5.31
CA ASN A 49 13.20 -0.75 4.95
C ASN A 49 14.40 -1.02 4.04
N GLU A 50 14.29 -0.68 2.76
CA GLU A 50 15.38 -0.77 1.77
C GLU A 50 16.13 0.56 1.62
N GLY A 51 15.70 1.60 2.34
CA GLY A 51 16.36 2.89 2.37
C GLY A 51 17.59 2.92 3.28
N GLY A 52 18.35 4.00 3.19
CA GLY A 52 19.58 4.21 3.96
C GLY A 52 19.39 4.78 5.37
N ASN A 53 18.17 5.18 5.73
CA ASN A 53 17.87 5.81 7.03
C ASN A 53 16.77 5.03 7.76
N ALA A 54 16.75 5.14 9.10
CA ALA A 54 15.67 4.59 9.89
C ALA A 54 14.34 5.28 9.55
N VAL A 55 13.25 4.50 9.41
CA VAL A 55 11.93 5.00 9.05
C VAL A 55 10.93 4.59 10.13
N THR A 56 10.13 5.57 10.60
CA THR A 56 9.02 5.30 11.51
C THR A 56 7.72 5.24 10.71
N LEU A 57 6.99 4.15 10.87
CA LEU A 57 5.75 3.87 10.16
C LEU A 57 4.59 3.76 11.15
N GLN A 58 3.43 4.30 10.74
CA GLN A 58 2.15 4.08 11.38
C GLN A 58 1.28 3.20 10.49
N VAL A 59 0.68 2.15 11.06
CA VAL A 59 -0.25 1.24 10.36
C VAL A 59 -1.63 1.42 10.93
N ARG A 60 -2.59 1.82 10.10
CA ARG A 60 -3.99 2.02 10.44
C ARG A 60 -4.89 1.19 9.53
N ILE A 61 -6.05 0.77 10.01
CA ILE A 61 -7.00 0.00 9.22
C ILE A 61 -8.36 0.68 9.29
N PHE A 62 -8.92 0.99 8.12
CA PHE A 62 -10.23 1.61 7.97
C PHE A 62 -11.19 0.66 7.28
N LYS A 63 -12.47 0.68 7.66
CA LYS A 63 -13.51 0.04 6.86
C LYS A 63 -13.64 0.80 5.55
N TRP A 64 -13.76 0.06 4.44
CA TRP A 64 -13.83 0.65 3.11
C TRP A 64 -15.13 0.29 2.44
N GLN A 65 -15.73 1.27 1.80
CA GLN A 65 -16.92 1.16 0.97
C GLN A 65 -16.77 2.01 -0.29
N GLN A 66 -17.49 1.63 -1.33
CA GLN A 66 -17.66 2.48 -2.50
C GLN A 66 -19.09 3.01 -2.51
N ARG A 67 -19.24 4.33 -2.57
CA ARG A 67 -20.53 5.01 -2.70
C ARG A 67 -20.44 6.07 -3.78
N HIS A 68 -21.35 6.03 -4.75
CA HIS A 68 -21.36 6.98 -5.88
C HIS A 68 -19.99 7.10 -6.56
N SER A 69 -19.36 5.95 -6.85
CA SER A 69 -18.03 5.84 -7.48
C SER A 69 -16.87 6.43 -6.67
N ALA A 70 -17.09 6.82 -5.42
CA ALA A 70 -16.06 7.31 -4.51
C ALA A 70 -15.73 6.28 -3.41
N SER A 71 -14.45 6.24 -3.01
CA SER A 71 -14.01 5.46 -1.85
C SER A 71 -14.36 6.19 -0.57
N VAL A 72 -15.07 5.53 0.34
CA VAL A 72 -15.43 6.03 1.66
C VAL A 72 -14.71 5.20 2.72
N TYR A 73 -14.04 5.88 3.63
CA TYR A 73 -13.31 5.27 4.75
C TYR A 73 -14.01 5.64 6.06
N SER A 74 -14.13 4.67 6.97
CA SER A 74 -14.67 4.91 8.30
C SER A 74 -13.87 4.14 9.36
N ASP A 75 -13.89 4.64 10.59
CA ASP A 75 -13.29 3.94 11.73
C ASP A 75 -14.01 2.61 11.96
N GLN A 76 -13.27 1.66 12.50
CA GLN A 76 -13.75 0.30 12.72
C GLN A 76 -13.11 -0.34 13.96
N LYS A 77 -13.71 -1.45 14.45
CA LYS A 77 -13.24 -2.24 15.61
C LYS A 77 -13.23 -3.74 15.32
N ASP A 78 -13.18 -4.12 14.05
CA ASP A 78 -13.33 -5.51 13.61
C ASP A 78 -11.97 -6.19 13.41
N VAL A 79 -10.94 -5.40 13.08
CA VAL A 79 -9.57 -5.86 12.86
C VAL A 79 -8.56 -4.80 13.31
N LEU A 80 -7.45 -5.21 13.90
CA LEU A 80 -6.37 -4.32 14.31
C LEU A 80 -5.03 -4.72 13.71
N ALA A 81 -4.11 -3.75 13.60
CA ALA A 81 -2.70 -3.97 13.27
C ALA A 81 -1.86 -3.94 14.56
N SER A 82 -0.94 -4.89 14.70
CA SER A 82 -0.05 -4.97 15.87
C SER A 82 1.39 -5.32 15.47
N PRO A 83 2.37 -4.46 15.80
CA PRO A 83 2.25 -3.15 16.42
C PRO A 83 1.70 -2.10 15.44
N PRO A 84 0.96 -1.06 15.92
CA PRO A 84 0.45 0.00 15.06
C PRO A 84 1.50 1.06 14.70
N PHE A 85 2.59 1.12 15.44
CA PHE A 85 3.75 1.98 15.20
C PHE A 85 5.01 1.15 15.25
N VAL A 86 5.95 1.44 14.33
CA VAL A 86 7.22 0.74 14.28
C VAL A 86 8.29 1.63 13.66
N THR A 87 9.52 1.55 14.20
CA THR A 87 10.70 2.13 13.58
C THR A 87 11.57 1.01 13.03
N ILE A 88 11.82 1.04 11.72
CA ILE A 88 12.59 0.02 11.00
C ILE A 88 13.92 0.60 10.59
N GLN A 89 15.01 -0.02 11.06
CA GLN A 89 16.37 0.35 10.69
C GLN A 89 16.67 0.03 9.21
N PRO A 90 17.68 0.65 8.58
CA PRO A 90 18.11 0.30 7.23
C PRO A 90 18.32 -1.20 7.06
N GLY A 91 17.75 -1.80 6.02
CA GLY A 91 17.78 -3.24 5.76
C GLY A 91 16.91 -4.09 6.71
N GLY A 92 16.35 -3.50 7.76
CA GLY A 92 15.53 -4.20 8.74
C GLY A 92 14.16 -4.60 8.21
N ARG A 93 13.58 -5.66 8.81
CA ARG A 93 12.21 -6.14 8.55
C ARG A 93 11.38 -6.13 9.80
N GLN A 94 10.09 -5.87 9.64
CA GLN A 94 9.11 -5.90 10.71
C GLN A 94 7.85 -6.64 10.28
N LEU A 95 7.40 -7.57 11.12
CA LEU A 95 6.09 -8.20 11.00
C LEU A 95 5.03 -7.34 11.69
N ILE A 96 3.96 -7.05 10.98
CA ILE A 96 2.72 -6.47 11.49
C ILE A 96 1.66 -7.58 11.44
N ARG A 97 1.10 -7.95 12.58
CA ARG A 97 -0.03 -8.88 12.64
C ARG A 97 -1.33 -8.14 12.43
N LEU A 98 -2.14 -8.61 11.50
CA LEU A 98 -3.52 -8.15 11.29
C LEU A 98 -4.42 -9.11 12.05
N ILE A 99 -5.02 -8.66 13.15
CA ILE A 99 -5.72 -9.54 14.09
C ILE A 99 -7.21 -9.27 13.99
N ARG A 100 -7.99 -10.30 13.61
CA ARG A 100 -9.45 -10.24 13.60
C ARG A 100 -9.98 -10.22 15.04
N LEU A 101 -10.81 -9.21 15.36
CA LEU A 101 -11.46 -9.06 16.66
C LEU A 101 -12.92 -9.52 16.63
N ARG A 102 -13.58 -9.45 15.47
CA ARG A 102 -14.97 -9.81 15.27
C ARG A 102 -15.15 -10.72 14.05
N PRO A 103 -16.06 -11.68 14.12
CA PRO A 103 -16.39 -12.50 12.95
C PRO A 103 -17.11 -11.64 11.90
N THR A 104 -16.84 -11.92 10.63
CA THR A 104 -17.64 -11.46 9.50
C THR A 104 -18.90 -12.31 9.39
N ALA A 105 -20.04 -11.72 9.03
CA ALA A 105 -21.28 -12.44 8.87
C ALA A 105 -21.16 -13.56 7.82
N ALA A 106 -21.91 -14.64 8.00
CA ALA A 106 -21.92 -15.75 7.05
C ALA A 106 -22.32 -15.26 5.65
N GLN A 107 -21.72 -15.84 4.61
CA GLN A 107 -21.92 -15.51 3.19
C GLN A 107 -21.57 -14.04 2.83
N GLN A 108 -20.80 -13.35 3.67
CA GLN A 108 -20.40 -11.96 3.44
C GLN A 108 -18.88 -11.79 3.48
N GLU A 109 -18.42 -10.77 2.78
CA GLU A 109 -17.07 -10.25 2.80
C GLU A 109 -17.11 -8.83 3.35
N ASP A 110 -16.25 -8.55 4.33
CA ASP A 110 -16.00 -7.20 4.82
C ASP A 110 -14.72 -6.65 4.20
N ALA A 111 -14.79 -5.45 3.65
CA ALA A 111 -13.68 -4.80 2.96
C ALA A 111 -13.06 -3.68 3.80
N TYR A 112 -11.73 -3.66 3.84
CA TYR A 112 -10.93 -2.68 4.58
C TYR A 112 -9.78 -2.16 3.72
N ARG A 113 -9.17 -1.07 4.19
CA ARG A 113 -7.89 -0.56 3.67
C ARG A 113 -6.90 -0.44 4.81
N ILE A 114 -5.73 -1.02 4.61
CA ILE A 114 -4.56 -0.83 5.46
C ILE A 114 -3.84 0.40 4.92
N VAL A 115 -3.69 1.41 5.77
CA VAL A 115 -2.97 2.65 5.45
C VAL A 115 -1.68 2.64 6.24
N ILE A 116 -0.56 2.69 5.55
CA ILE A 116 0.78 2.75 6.14
C ILE A 116 1.34 4.12 5.81
N ASP A 117 1.54 4.93 6.82
CA ASP A 117 2.06 6.28 6.71
C ASP A 117 3.48 6.35 7.27
N GLU A 118 4.37 7.00 6.54
CA GLU A 118 5.67 7.41 7.06
C GLU A 118 5.49 8.63 7.96
N ILE A 119 5.92 8.50 9.23
CA ILE A 119 5.86 9.57 10.22
C ILE A 119 7.22 10.27 10.29
N PRO A 120 7.27 11.60 10.26
CA PRO A 120 8.52 12.33 10.46
C PRO A 120 9.15 11.93 11.80
N GLY A 121 10.42 11.54 11.76
CA GLY A 121 11.16 11.27 12.98
C GLY A 121 11.18 12.51 13.87
N VAL A 122 10.93 12.32 15.16
CA VAL A 122 11.01 13.38 16.19
C VAL A 122 12.44 13.93 16.30
N MET A 123 13.40 13.25 15.68
CA MET A 123 14.84 13.58 15.68
C MET A 123 15.38 14.08 14.34
N ALA A 124 14.54 14.46 13.37
CA ALA A 124 15.05 15.27 12.30
C ALA A 124 15.34 16.67 12.90
N PRO A 125 16.60 17.05 13.16
CA PRO A 125 16.90 18.45 13.41
C PRO A 125 16.32 19.18 12.22
N GLN A 126 15.56 20.24 12.47
CA GLN A 126 15.24 21.19 11.42
C GLN A 126 16.62 21.73 10.95
N MET A 127 17.23 21.04 10.02
CA MET A 127 18.30 21.63 9.25
C MET A 127 17.66 22.73 8.44
N GLN A 128 17.66 23.93 9.04
CA GLN A 128 17.44 25.21 8.37
C GLN A 128 18.56 25.49 7.36
N ASN A 129 19.06 24.46 6.70
CA ASN A 129 19.91 24.64 5.55
C ASN A 129 18.99 24.82 4.35
N HIS A 130 19.01 26.00 3.79
CA HIS A 130 18.28 26.48 2.63
C HIS A 130 18.60 25.74 1.32
N ASN A 131 18.98 24.48 1.39
CA ASN A 131 19.01 23.63 0.21
C ASN A 131 17.59 23.12 -0.01
N ALA A 132 16.94 23.65 -1.02
CA ALA A 132 15.61 23.28 -1.50
C ALA A 132 15.60 21.79 -1.95
N GLY A 133 15.64 20.86 -1.00
CA GLY A 133 15.48 19.44 -1.24
C GLY A 133 13.99 19.07 -1.20
N LEU A 134 13.53 18.30 -2.17
CA LEU A 134 12.19 17.73 -2.15
C LEU A 134 12.10 16.68 -1.05
N VAL A 135 11.28 16.92 -0.02
CA VAL A 135 10.96 15.93 1.01
C VAL A 135 9.70 15.17 0.58
N MET A 136 9.88 13.94 0.12
CA MET A 136 8.77 13.04 -0.24
C MET A 136 8.46 12.13 0.95
N ARG A 137 7.17 12.01 1.29
CA ARG A 137 6.67 11.04 2.26
C ARG A 137 5.79 10.04 1.54
N MET A 138 5.98 8.77 1.86
CA MET A 138 5.23 7.70 1.22
C MET A 138 4.00 7.32 2.07
N ARG A 139 2.89 7.11 1.38
CA ARG A 139 1.69 6.48 1.94
C ARG A 139 1.34 5.27 1.09
N TYR A 140 1.25 4.12 1.74
CA TYR A 140 0.79 2.89 1.10
C TYR A 140 -0.65 2.62 1.52
N VAL A 141 -1.49 2.24 0.56
CA VAL A 141 -2.89 1.86 0.80
C VAL A 141 -3.11 0.49 0.19
N LEU A 142 -3.30 -0.53 1.04
CA LEU A 142 -3.48 -1.91 0.61
C LEU A 142 -4.89 -2.41 0.90
N PRO A 143 -5.43 -3.29 0.07
CA PRO A 143 -6.69 -3.95 0.34
C PRO A 143 -6.53 -5.01 1.44
N LEU A 144 -7.56 -5.13 2.29
CA LEU A 144 -7.74 -6.21 3.24
C LEU A 144 -9.20 -6.66 3.20
N PHE A 145 -9.41 -7.98 3.06
CA PHE A 145 -10.73 -8.58 3.02
C PHE A 145 -10.87 -9.65 4.09
N LEU A 146 -11.94 -9.55 4.89
CA LEU A 146 -12.32 -10.54 5.88
C LEU A 146 -13.51 -11.35 5.37
N TYR A 147 -13.38 -12.67 5.39
CA TYR A 147 -14.40 -13.58 4.87
C TYR A 147 -15.21 -14.20 6.00
N GLY A 148 -16.54 -14.25 5.82
CA GLY A 148 -17.44 -14.99 6.67
C GLY A 148 -17.53 -16.47 6.27
N GLN A 149 -18.27 -17.23 7.06
CA GLN A 149 -18.50 -18.64 6.82
C GLN A 149 -19.21 -18.86 5.46
N GLY A 150 -18.79 -19.89 4.71
CA GLY A 150 -19.46 -20.32 3.47
C GLY A 150 -19.02 -19.60 2.21
N ILE A 151 -18.11 -18.61 2.28
CA ILE A 151 -17.49 -18.02 1.10
C ILE A 151 -15.97 -18.10 1.15
N GLN A 152 -15.33 -18.12 -0.02
CA GLN A 152 -13.88 -18.23 -0.18
C GLN A 152 -13.30 -16.98 -0.84
N PRO A 153 -12.02 -16.68 -0.59
CA PRO A 153 -11.30 -15.61 -1.27
C PRO A 153 -11.35 -15.75 -2.79
N VAL A 154 -11.43 -14.62 -3.47
CA VAL A 154 -11.39 -14.56 -4.92
C VAL A 154 -9.97 -14.84 -5.41
N GLY A 155 -9.80 -15.81 -6.31
CA GLY A 155 -8.51 -16.05 -6.99
C GLY A 155 -7.63 -17.13 -6.38
N GLU A 156 -7.92 -17.65 -5.18
CA GLU A 156 -7.02 -18.63 -4.55
C GLU A 156 -7.38 -20.10 -4.85
N ASN A 157 -8.55 -20.43 -5.36
CA ASN A 157 -9.01 -21.75 -5.86
C ASN A 157 -10.52 -21.72 -6.19
N GLY A 158 -11.13 -20.54 -6.27
CA GLY A 158 -12.54 -20.40 -6.61
C GLY A 158 -12.73 -20.03 -8.09
N PRO A 159 -13.80 -20.46 -8.73
CA PRO A 159 -14.06 -20.11 -10.11
C PRO A 159 -14.25 -18.58 -10.24
N VAL A 160 -13.37 -17.94 -10.99
CA VAL A 160 -13.46 -16.51 -11.39
C VAL A 160 -14.81 -16.22 -12.10
N THR A 161 -15.45 -17.25 -12.62
CA THR A 161 -16.76 -17.20 -13.30
C THR A 161 -17.90 -16.72 -12.43
N ASP A 162 -17.85 -16.91 -11.12
CA ASP A 162 -18.96 -16.59 -10.23
C ASP A 162 -19.14 -15.08 -9.98
N ILE A 163 -18.03 -14.32 -10.06
CA ILE A 163 -18.07 -12.86 -9.85
C ILE A 163 -18.67 -12.15 -11.06
N ARG A 164 -18.38 -12.62 -12.27
CA ARG A 164 -18.88 -12.01 -13.52
C ARG A 164 -20.40 -12.02 -13.61
N LYS A 165 -21.05 -13.03 -13.05
CA LYS A 165 -22.51 -13.14 -13.01
C LYS A 165 -23.17 -12.06 -12.16
N ASN A 166 -22.44 -11.50 -11.22
CA ASN A 166 -22.92 -10.47 -10.30
C ASN A 166 -22.56 -9.05 -10.74
N LEU A 167 -21.95 -8.89 -11.91
CA LEU A 167 -21.61 -7.58 -12.46
C LEU A 167 -22.61 -7.19 -13.54
N SER A 168 -23.11 -5.97 -13.45
CA SER A 168 -23.79 -5.30 -14.56
C SER A 168 -23.01 -4.08 -15.01
N TRP A 169 -23.17 -3.68 -16.26
CA TRP A 169 -22.55 -2.48 -16.78
C TRP A 169 -23.50 -1.71 -17.69
N GLN A 170 -23.31 -0.41 -17.74
CA GLN A 170 -24.05 0.48 -18.63
C GLN A 170 -23.22 1.71 -18.97
N ILE A 171 -23.51 2.34 -20.11
CA ILE A 171 -22.92 3.63 -20.44
C ILE A 171 -23.88 4.71 -19.93
N ILE A 172 -23.37 5.59 -19.07
CA ILE A 172 -24.12 6.73 -18.52
C ILE A 172 -23.46 8.04 -18.95
N SER A 173 -24.21 9.15 -18.89
CA SER A 173 -23.63 10.48 -19.07
C SER A 173 -23.23 11.07 -17.72
N SER A 174 -21.97 11.50 -17.59
CA SER A 174 -21.47 12.20 -16.42
C SER A 174 -20.71 13.43 -16.86
N GLY A 175 -21.18 14.62 -16.48
CA GLY A 175 -20.60 15.88 -16.93
C GLY A 175 -20.60 16.07 -18.45
N GLY A 176 -21.61 15.54 -19.15
CA GLY A 176 -21.73 15.60 -20.62
C GLY A 176 -20.84 14.62 -21.38
N LYS A 177 -20.12 13.71 -20.69
CA LYS A 177 -19.25 12.70 -21.30
C LYS A 177 -19.81 11.30 -21.06
N PRO A 178 -19.69 10.37 -22.04
CA PRO A 178 -20.05 8.97 -21.82
C PRO A 178 -19.06 8.31 -20.85
N VAL A 179 -19.57 7.63 -19.83
CA VAL A 179 -18.80 6.92 -18.81
C VAL A 179 -19.34 5.50 -18.68
N LEU A 180 -18.44 4.51 -18.58
CA LEU A 180 -18.80 3.13 -18.28
C LEU A 180 -19.06 3.00 -16.77
N ALA A 181 -20.30 2.73 -16.40
CA ALA A 181 -20.70 2.41 -15.03
C ALA A 181 -20.77 0.90 -14.86
N ILE A 182 -20.00 0.37 -13.91
CA ILE A 182 -20.00 -1.05 -13.54
C ILE A 182 -20.55 -1.17 -12.12
N THR A 183 -21.57 -2.01 -11.95
CA THR A 183 -22.20 -2.27 -10.65
C THR A 183 -21.95 -3.71 -10.23
N ASN A 184 -21.48 -3.91 -9.02
CA ASN A 184 -21.33 -5.21 -8.38
C ASN A 184 -22.55 -5.46 -7.48
N HIS A 185 -23.36 -6.46 -7.81
CA HIS A 185 -24.54 -6.92 -7.05
C HIS A 185 -24.20 -8.09 -6.11
N GLY A 186 -22.96 -8.57 -6.14
CA GLY A 186 -22.50 -9.67 -5.31
C GLY A 186 -22.08 -9.26 -3.91
N THR A 187 -21.82 -10.26 -3.06
CA THR A 187 -21.34 -10.09 -1.67
C THR A 187 -19.83 -10.09 -1.55
N ARG A 188 -19.10 -10.22 -2.66
CA ARG A 188 -17.64 -10.22 -2.74
C ARG A 188 -17.17 -9.08 -3.65
N HIS A 189 -15.97 -8.54 -3.38
CA HIS A 189 -15.38 -7.56 -4.27
C HIS A 189 -15.09 -8.12 -5.65
N ALA A 190 -15.12 -7.26 -6.66
CA ALA A 190 -14.67 -7.56 -8.02
C ALA A 190 -13.42 -6.73 -8.32
N ARG A 191 -12.35 -7.39 -8.76
CA ARG A 191 -11.16 -6.73 -9.27
C ARG A 191 -11.26 -6.64 -10.78
N LEU A 192 -11.17 -5.42 -11.29
CA LEU A 192 -11.13 -5.15 -12.72
C LEU A 192 -9.65 -4.95 -13.12
N SER A 193 -9.20 -5.67 -14.14
CA SER A 193 -7.81 -5.61 -14.65
C SER A 193 -7.83 -5.63 -16.18
#